data_d9c825ac93ac4f0a3ab059643493d0c2
#
_entry.id   d9c825ac93ac4f0a3ab059643493d0c2
#
_cell.length_a   1.000
_cell.length_b   1.000
_cell.length_c   1.000
_cell.angle_alpha   90.00
_cell.angle_beta   90.00
_cell.angle_gamma   90.00
#
_symmetry.space_group_name_H-M   'P 1'
#
loop_
_entity.id
_entity.type
_entity.pdbx_description
1 polymer ?
#
loop_
_entity_poly.entity_id
_entity_poly.type
_entity_poly.pdbx_seq_one_letter_code
_entity_poly.pdbx_strand_id
1 'polypeptide(L)'
;MKSLVVERNRGWFGVEYMPVSGAMAEALNVPPPGGMLVKQVAKGSVSERIGLKGGDRVAIVEGQEIVVGGDVLLSVQGVPITSIEDRAKVIKALETLKVGDDLRVTVFRDNKVVELRMKFTGF
;
A
#
# COMPACT_ATOMS: atom_id res chain seq x y z
N MET A 1 -9.44 14.46 14.03
CA MET A 1 -9.47 14.13 13.60
C MET A 1 -8.87 13.10 13.27
N LYS A 2 -9.42 12.40 13.32
CA LYS A 2 -8.86 11.47 12.50
C LYS A 2 -7.68 12.00 11.77
N SER A 3 -7.65 13.28 11.61
CA SER A 3 -6.58 13.85 10.83
C SER A 3 -5.21 13.63 11.47
N LEU A 4 -5.13 13.64 12.79
CA LEU A 4 -3.86 13.40 13.44
C LEU A 4 -3.32 12.02 13.13
N VAL A 5 -4.18 11.01 13.18
CA VAL A 5 -3.77 9.65 12.86
C VAL A 5 -3.42 9.55 11.39
N VAL A 6 -4.22 10.16 10.53
CA VAL A 6 -3.96 10.15 9.09
C VAL A 6 -2.63 10.80 8.78
N GLU A 7 -2.35 11.93 9.43
CA GLU A 7 -1.09 12.63 9.19
C GLU A 7 0.09 11.81 9.65
N ARG A 8 -0.04 11.12 10.76
CA ARG A 8 1.03 10.27 11.25
C ARG A 8 1.28 9.13 10.28
N ASN A 9 0.24 8.52 9.75
CA ASN A 9 0.40 7.46 8.77
C ASN A 9 1.04 8.00 7.51
N ARG A 10 0.61 9.16 7.05
CA ARG A 10 1.25 9.79 5.91
C ARG A 10 2.68 10.19 6.22
N GLY A 11 2.95 10.50 7.49
CA GLY A 11 4.29 10.86 7.90
C GLY A 11 5.29 9.74 7.67
N TRP A 12 4.87 8.49 7.86
CA TRP A 12 5.80 7.41 7.66
C TRP A 12 5.62 6.70 6.31
N PHE A 13 4.45 6.69 5.73
CA PHE A 13 4.27 6.01 4.44
C PHE A 13 3.46 6.80 3.43
N GLY A 14 2.38 7.45 3.85
CA GLY A 14 1.67 8.39 3.00
C GLY A 14 0.65 7.82 2.05
N VAL A 15 -0.04 6.74 2.42
CA VAL A 15 -1.06 6.18 1.55
C VAL A 15 -2.40 6.08 2.27
N GLU A 16 -3.47 6.26 1.47
CA GLU A 16 -4.80 5.84 1.86
C GLU A 16 -5.09 4.53 1.18
N TYR A 17 -5.61 3.55 1.91
CA TYR A 17 -5.82 2.23 1.36
C TYR A 17 -7.03 1.56 1.99
N MET A 18 -7.48 0.47 1.36
CA MET A 18 -8.51 -0.39 1.95
C MET A 18 -8.09 -1.84 1.77
N PRO A 19 -8.39 -2.70 2.74
CA PRO A 19 -8.06 -4.12 2.58
C PRO A 19 -8.93 -4.76 1.53
N VAL A 20 -8.35 -5.65 0.73
CA VAL A 20 -9.09 -6.46 -0.24
C VAL A 20 -8.73 -7.91 -0.03
N SER A 21 -9.75 -8.73 0.16
CA SER A 21 -9.57 -10.17 0.37
C SER A 21 -10.81 -10.89 -0.14
N GLY A 22 -10.79 -12.21 -0.18
CA GLY A 22 -11.93 -13.01 -0.57
C GLY A 22 -12.47 -12.62 -1.94
N ALA A 23 -13.80 -12.44 -2.02
CA ALA A 23 -14.47 -12.17 -3.29
C ALA A 23 -13.99 -10.87 -3.93
N MET A 24 -13.70 -9.85 -3.12
CA MET A 24 -13.20 -8.57 -3.62
C MET A 24 -11.84 -8.76 -4.29
N ALA A 25 -10.94 -9.47 -3.64
CA ALA A 25 -9.61 -9.74 -4.21
C ALA A 25 -9.73 -10.55 -5.49
N GLU A 26 -10.62 -11.53 -5.49
CA GLU A 26 -10.87 -12.34 -6.69
C GLU A 26 -11.35 -11.50 -7.85
N ALA A 27 -12.29 -10.59 -7.58
CA ALA A 27 -12.83 -9.71 -8.61
C ALA A 27 -11.76 -8.81 -9.20
N LEU A 28 -10.73 -8.47 -8.43
CA LEU A 28 -9.65 -7.63 -8.87
C LEU A 28 -8.43 -8.43 -9.33
N ASN A 29 -8.55 -9.75 -9.38
CA ASN A 29 -7.46 -10.67 -9.76
C ASN A 29 -6.27 -10.62 -8.81
N VAL A 30 -6.47 -10.15 -7.58
CA VAL A 30 -5.38 -10.06 -6.61
C VAL A 30 -5.07 -11.45 -6.07
N PRO A 31 -3.79 -11.85 -6.03
CA PRO A 31 -3.44 -13.18 -5.51
C PRO A 31 -3.88 -13.35 -4.07
N PRO A 32 -4.37 -14.56 -3.70
CA PRO A 32 -4.70 -14.81 -2.30
C PRO A 32 -3.46 -14.69 -1.44
N PRO A 33 -3.56 -14.25 -0.18
CA PRO A 33 -4.80 -13.95 0.53
C PRO A 33 -5.32 -12.53 0.33
N GLY A 34 -4.76 -11.75 -0.59
CA GLY A 34 -5.20 -10.39 -0.83
C GLY A 34 -4.13 -9.38 -0.45
N GLY A 35 -4.53 -8.14 -0.28
CA GLY A 35 -3.60 -7.07 0.04
C GLY A 35 -4.32 -5.77 0.38
N MET A 36 -3.61 -4.66 0.25
CA MET A 36 -4.17 -3.33 0.52
C MET A 36 -4.26 -2.55 -0.78
N LEU A 37 -5.49 -2.26 -1.20
CA LEU A 37 -5.73 -1.47 -2.40
C LEU A 37 -5.42 -0.01 -2.11
N VAL A 38 -4.47 0.55 -2.84
CA VAL A 38 -4.04 1.94 -2.65
C VAL A 38 -5.04 2.85 -3.34
N LYS A 39 -5.66 3.73 -2.56
CA LYS A 39 -6.64 4.68 -3.06
C LYS A 39 -5.97 5.99 -3.44
N GLN A 40 -5.05 6.47 -2.62
CA GLN A 40 -4.43 7.75 -2.82
C GLN A 40 -3.03 7.75 -2.18
N VAL A 41 -2.10 8.44 -2.84
CA VAL A 41 -0.72 8.57 -2.36
C VAL A 41 -0.48 10.05 -2.10
N ALA A 42 0.01 10.37 -0.90
CA ALA A 42 0.26 11.76 -0.52
C ALA A 42 1.45 12.31 -1.28
N LYS A 43 1.31 13.54 -1.75
CA LYS A 43 2.37 14.21 -2.47
C LYS A 43 3.58 14.42 -1.56
N GLY A 44 4.77 14.13 -2.06
CA GLY A 44 6.01 14.29 -1.30
C GLY A 44 6.29 13.17 -0.32
N SER A 45 5.43 12.18 -0.24
CA SER A 45 5.63 11.06 0.69
C SER A 45 6.66 10.08 0.16
N VAL A 46 7.13 9.21 1.06
CA VAL A 46 8.04 8.15 0.66
C VAL A 46 7.37 7.21 -0.34
N SER A 47 6.06 7.01 -0.21
CA SER A 47 5.32 6.15 -1.13
C SER A 47 5.31 6.73 -2.54
N GLU A 48 5.15 8.04 -2.66
CA GLU A 48 5.22 8.67 -3.97
C GLU A 48 6.61 8.51 -4.57
N ARG A 49 7.64 8.72 -3.75
CA ARG A 49 9.02 8.63 -4.23
C ARG A 49 9.39 7.24 -4.73
N ILE A 50 8.88 6.19 -4.09
CA ILE A 50 9.17 4.83 -4.52
C ILE A 50 8.33 4.41 -5.73
N GLY A 51 7.32 5.20 -6.08
CA GLY A 51 6.55 4.95 -7.28
C GLY A 51 5.22 4.26 -7.08
N LEU A 52 4.67 4.28 -5.87
CA LEU A 52 3.32 3.75 -5.65
C LEU A 52 2.30 4.60 -6.37
N LYS A 53 1.29 3.96 -6.92
CA LYS A 53 0.21 4.64 -7.64
C LYS A 53 -1.10 4.49 -6.92
N GLY A 54 -1.80 5.61 -6.75
CA GLY A 54 -3.16 5.61 -6.24
C GLY A 54 -4.18 5.32 -7.33
N GLY A 55 -5.43 5.12 -6.92
CA GLY A 55 -6.50 4.86 -7.86
C GLY A 55 -6.91 6.08 -8.64
N ASP A 56 -7.53 5.86 -9.79
CA ASP A 56 -7.93 6.94 -10.67
C ASP A 56 -9.38 6.82 -11.17
N ARG A 57 -10.09 5.77 -10.76
CA ARG A 57 -11.46 5.53 -11.19
C ARG A 57 -12.27 4.99 -10.04
N VAL A 58 -13.58 5.24 -10.10
CA VAL A 58 -14.52 4.64 -9.17
C VAL A 58 -15.23 3.49 -9.87
N ALA A 59 -15.36 2.37 -9.20
CA ALA A 59 -16.03 1.19 -9.74
C ALA A 59 -16.89 0.55 -8.67
N ILE A 60 -17.92 -0.18 -9.10
CA ILE A 60 -18.74 -0.98 -8.19
C ILE A 60 -18.22 -2.40 -8.27
N VAL A 61 -17.69 -2.91 -7.16
CA VAL A 61 -17.15 -4.26 -7.08
C VAL A 61 -17.81 -4.96 -5.91
N GLU A 62 -18.44 -6.10 -6.16
CA GLU A 62 -19.17 -6.84 -5.13
C GLU A 62 -20.16 -5.96 -4.39
N GLY A 63 -20.86 -5.08 -5.13
CA GLY A 63 -21.86 -4.21 -4.56
C GLY A 63 -21.31 -3.01 -3.80
N GLN A 64 -20.01 -2.84 -3.77
CA GLN A 64 -19.35 -1.77 -3.02
C GLN A 64 -18.63 -0.81 -3.97
N GLU A 65 -18.79 0.49 -3.70
CA GLU A 65 -18.10 1.51 -4.48
C GLU A 65 -16.67 1.62 -3.97
N ILE A 66 -15.70 1.43 -4.86
CA ILE A 66 -14.29 1.53 -4.49
C ILE A 66 -13.52 2.31 -5.53
N VAL A 67 -12.35 2.80 -5.14
CA VAL A 67 -11.43 3.50 -6.05
C VAL A 67 -10.45 2.45 -6.60
N VAL A 68 -10.44 2.30 -7.92
CA VAL A 68 -9.61 1.28 -8.58
C VAL A 68 -8.59 1.96 -9.50
N GLY A 69 -7.69 1.16 -10.04
CA GLY A 69 -6.64 1.65 -10.94
C GLY A 69 -5.31 1.83 -10.24
N GLY A 70 -5.32 1.80 -8.89
CA GLY A 70 -4.09 1.91 -8.12
C GLY A 70 -3.44 0.56 -7.86
N ASP A 71 -2.29 0.62 -7.24
CA ASP A 71 -1.56 -0.60 -6.85
C ASP A 71 -2.28 -1.31 -5.71
N VAL A 72 -2.05 -2.61 -5.60
CA VAL A 72 -2.42 -3.35 -4.41
C VAL A 72 -1.13 -3.71 -3.69
N LEU A 73 -0.97 -3.22 -2.46
CA LEU A 73 0.21 -3.53 -1.65
C LEU A 73 0.13 -4.97 -1.19
N LEU A 74 1.16 -5.74 -1.46
CA LEU A 74 1.24 -7.14 -1.06
C LEU A 74 2.21 -7.33 0.10
N SER A 75 3.33 -6.62 0.11
CA SER A 75 4.29 -6.68 1.21
C SER A 75 5.13 -5.42 1.26
N VAL A 76 5.67 -5.13 2.44
CA VAL A 76 6.60 -4.02 2.66
C VAL A 76 7.77 -4.59 3.44
N GLN A 77 8.99 -4.41 2.93
CA GLN A 77 10.21 -4.94 3.55
C GLN A 77 10.10 -6.44 3.81
N GLY A 78 9.46 -7.16 2.91
CA GLY A 78 9.27 -8.60 3.06
C GLY A 78 8.17 -9.00 4.02
N VAL A 79 7.49 -8.05 4.65
CA VAL A 79 6.39 -8.35 5.57
C VAL A 79 5.09 -8.32 4.80
N PRO A 80 4.36 -9.43 4.72
CA PRO A 80 3.06 -9.44 4.03
C PRO A 80 2.09 -8.49 4.70
N ILE A 81 1.28 -7.81 3.87
CA ILE A 81 0.27 -6.90 4.39
C ILE A 81 -1.08 -7.30 3.79
N THR A 82 -1.73 -8.26 4.43
CA THR A 82 -2.96 -8.86 3.92
C THR A 82 -4.18 -8.46 4.73
N SER A 83 -3.97 -7.83 5.88
CA SER A 83 -5.05 -7.39 6.75
C SER A 83 -4.59 -6.18 7.55
N ILE A 84 -5.55 -5.54 8.20
CA ILE A 84 -5.26 -4.38 9.05
C ILE A 84 -4.32 -4.78 10.20
N GLU A 85 -4.41 -6.01 10.67
CA GLU A 85 -3.55 -6.48 11.77
C GLU A 85 -2.07 -6.49 11.39
N ASP A 86 -1.76 -6.61 10.12
CA ASP A 86 -0.35 -6.62 9.68
C ASP A 86 0.29 -5.25 9.75
N ARG A 87 -0.51 -4.22 9.94
CA ARG A 87 -0.01 -2.84 9.95
C ARG A 87 1.09 -2.64 11.00
N ALA A 88 0.91 -3.18 12.20
CA ALA A 88 1.90 -3.02 13.25
C ALA A 88 3.24 -3.65 12.86
N LYS A 89 3.19 -4.78 12.18
CA LYS A 89 4.41 -5.46 11.73
C LYS A 89 5.13 -4.63 10.68
N VAL A 90 4.38 -4.03 9.76
CA VAL A 90 4.96 -3.18 8.72
C VAL A 90 5.58 -1.92 9.33
N ILE A 91 4.87 -1.30 10.27
CA ILE A 91 5.40 -0.11 10.95
C ILE A 91 6.72 -0.44 11.64
N LYS A 92 6.76 -1.58 12.33
CA LYS A 92 7.97 -2.00 13.02
C LYS A 92 9.12 -2.20 12.04
N ALA A 93 8.85 -2.83 10.90
CA ALA A 93 9.88 -3.03 9.89
C ALA A 93 10.39 -1.69 9.34
N LEU A 94 9.48 -0.74 9.14
CA LEU A 94 9.85 0.57 8.63
C LEU A 94 10.65 1.38 9.65
N GLU A 95 10.37 1.19 10.94
CA GLU A 95 11.09 1.90 12.00
C GLU A 95 12.55 1.49 12.10
N THR A 96 12.88 0.31 11.62
CA THR A 96 14.28 -0.14 11.64
C THR A 96 15.08 0.32 10.44
N LEU A 97 14.45 0.97 9.47
CA LEU A 97 15.16 1.47 8.30
C LEU A 97 16.05 2.64 8.64
N LYS A 98 17.24 2.61 8.08
CA LYS A 98 18.21 3.70 8.20
C LYS A 98 18.45 4.29 6.83
N VAL A 99 18.83 5.55 6.80
CA VAL A 99 19.19 6.20 5.54
C VAL A 99 20.28 5.38 4.85
N GLY A 100 20.04 5.06 3.58
CA GLY A 100 20.92 4.22 2.79
C GLY A 100 20.49 2.78 2.67
N ASP A 101 19.56 2.33 3.53
CA ASP A 101 19.01 0.98 3.41
C ASP A 101 18.09 0.91 2.19
N ASP A 102 17.91 -0.29 1.67
CA ASP A 102 16.95 -0.50 0.58
C ASP A 102 15.53 -0.57 1.14
N LEU A 103 14.66 0.26 0.61
CA LEU A 103 13.23 0.14 0.87
C LEU A 103 12.63 -0.66 -0.28
N ARG A 104 11.91 -1.72 0.06
CA ARG A 104 11.30 -2.61 -0.93
C ARG A 104 9.82 -2.76 -0.65
N VAL A 105 9.03 -2.61 -1.70
CA VAL A 105 7.58 -2.71 -1.62
C VAL A 105 7.13 -3.61 -2.76
N THR A 106 6.35 -4.64 -2.46
CA THR A 106 5.82 -5.52 -3.50
C THR A 106 4.37 -5.16 -3.73
N VAL A 107 4.02 -4.95 -4.97
CA VAL A 107 2.66 -4.55 -5.35
C VAL A 107 2.14 -5.46 -6.46
N PHE A 108 0.81 -5.47 -6.59
CA PHE A 108 0.14 -6.07 -7.74
C PHE A 108 -0.31 -4.91 -8.62
N ARG A 109 0.21 -4.86 -9.83
CA ARG A 109 0.00 -3.76 -10.78
C ARG A 109 -0.14 -4.34 -12.17
N ASP A 110 -1.21 -3.97 -12.88
CA ASP A 110 -1.43 -4.44 -14.25
C ASP A 110 -1.36 -5.96 -14.36
N ASN A 111 -2.00 -6.64 -13.42
CA ASN A 111 -2.06 -8.11 -13.34
C ASN A 111 -0.70 -8.78 -13.17
N LYS A 112 0.26 -8.06 -12.61
CA LYS A 112 1.60 -8.60 -12.35
C LYS A 112 2.06 -8.24 -10.96
N VAL A 113 2.89 -9.09 -10.38
CA VAL A 113 3.56 -8.80 -9.12
C VAL A 113 4.84 -8.04 -9.46
N VAL A 114 4.96 -6.84 -8.90
CA VAL A 114 6.09 -5.95 -9.19
C VAL A 114 6.74 -5.53 -7.88
N GLU A 115 8.07 -5.56 -7.84
CA GLU A 115 8.81 -5.04 -6.69
C GLU A 115 9.28 -3.63 -7.00
N LEU A 116 8.91 -2.69 -6.13
CA LEU A 116 9.40 -1.32 -6.17
C LEU A 116 10.52 -1.19 -5.15
N ARG A 117 11.60 -0.52 -5.52
CA ARG A 117 12.78 -0.44 -4.67
C ARG A 117 13.42 0.92 -4.79
N MET A 118 13.91 1.44 -3.66
CA MET A 118 14.71 2.66 -3.65
C MET A 118 15.57 2.70 -2.40
N LYS A 119 16.62 3.51 -2.43
CA LYS A 119 17.38 3.81 -1.21
C LYS A 119 16.56 4.70 -0.32
N PHE A 120 16.47 4.32 0.95
CA PHE A 120 15.72 5.10 1.91
C PHE A 120 16.47 6.38 2.25
N THR A 121 15.80 7.51 2.15
CA THR A 121 16.39 8.82 2.44
C THR A 121 15.68 9.52 3.59
N GLY A 122 14.81 8.81 4.30
CA GLY A 122 14.04 9.37 5.38
C GLY A 122 12.59 9.55 5.00
N PHE A 123 11.75 9.65 6.00
CA PHE A 123 10.35 9.91 5.78
C PHE A 123 10.12 11.42 5.64
#